data_ae6e58e9528d2c6f0f4d8e7186536262
#
_entry.id   ae6e58e9528d2c6f0f4d8e7186536262
#
_cell.length_a   1.000
_cell.length_b   1.000
_cell.length_c   1.000
_cell.angle_alpha   90.00
_cell.angle_beta   90.00
_cell.angle_gamma   90.00
#
_symmetry.space_group_name_H-M   'P 1'
#
loop_
_entity.id
_entity.type
_entity.pdbx_description
1 polymer ?
#
loop_
_entity_poly.entity_id
_entity_poly.type
_entity_poly.pdbx_seq_one_letter_code
_entity_poly.pdbx_strand_id
1 'polypeptide(L)'
;MPKYLFKLFVTGQNSRAARAIANLKKFGEKELNGDYQLTIVDVLENPQIAEANKILATPTLIKESPLPMRRIIGDLANIDLDMLGLNHFYV
;
A
#
# COMPACT_ATOMS: atom_id res chain seq x y z
N MET A 1 -7.36 16.71 4.47
CA MET A 1 -6.39 15.62 4.59
C MET A 1 -7.07 14.28 4.30
N PRO A 2 -6.49 13.44 3.45
CA PRO A 2 -7.04 12.11 3.26
C PRO A 2 -6.98 11.30 4.55
N LYS A 3 -7.99 10.46 4.75
CA LYS A 3 -8.06 9.62 5.93
C LYS A 3 -7.04 8.49 5.90
N TYR A 4 -6.77 7.95 4.71
CA TYR A 4 -5.91 6.78 4.55
C TYR A 4 -4.64 7.18 3.83
N LEU A 5 -3.48 6.88 4.44
CA LEU A 5 -2.18 7.20 3.85
C LEU A 5 -1.43 5.90 3.55
N PHE A 6 -1.06 5.75 2.28
CA PHE A 6 -0.37 4.56 1.79
C PHE A 6 0.95 4.93 1.14
N LYS A 7 1.95 4.08 1.35
CA LYS A 7 3.17 4.07 0.55
C LYS A 7 3.30 2.74 -0.13
N LEU A 8 3.55 2.76 -1.42
CA LEU A 8 3.79 1.54 -2.20
C LEU A 8 5.23 1.56 -2.69
N PHE A 9 6.00 0.58 -2.25
CA PHE A 9 7.40 0.45 -2.62
C PHE A 9 7.51 -0.48 -3.81
N VAL A 10 8.16 -0.01 -4.88
CA VAL A 10 8.31 -0.75 -6.13
C VAL A 10 9.76 -0.75 -6.56
N THR A 11 10.13 -1.67 -7.44
CA THR A 11 11.45 -1.72 -8.04
C THR A 11 11.30 -1.35 -9.51
N GLY A 12 11.39 -0.06 -9.80
CA GLY A 12 11.18 0.46 -11.15
C GLY A 12 9.77 0.24 -11.65
N GLN A 13 9.58 0.46 -12.95
CA GLN A 13 8.30 0.26 -13.61
C GLN A 13 8.28 -1.13 -14.25
N ASN A 14 7.35 -1.96 -13.81
CA ASN A 14 7.18 -3.29 -14.36
C ASN A 14 5.73 -3.73 -14.19
N SER A 15 5.40 -4.91 -14.72
CA SER A 15 4.01 -5.37 -14.70
C SER A 15 3.48 -5.62 -13.30
N ARG A 16 4.32 -6.07 -12.37
CA ARG A 16 3.89 -6.30 -10.98
C ARG A 16 3.60 -4.99 -10.27
N ALA A 17 4.45 -3.97 -10.48
CA ALA A 17 4.21 -2.65 -9.94
C ALA A 17 2.91 -2.06 -10.49
N ALA A 18 2.70 -2.19 -11.80
CA ALA A 18 1.48 -1.68 -12.44
C ALA A 18 0.24 -2.36 -11.89
N ARG A 19 0.29 -3.68 -11.66
CA ARG A 19 -0.84 -4.42 -11.09
C ARG A 19 -1.11 -3.97 -9.66
N ALA A 20 -0.07 -3.78 -8.86
CA ALA A 20 -0.24 -3.34 -7.48
C ALA A 20 -0.90 -1.97 -7.42
N ILE A 21 -0.44 -1.04 -8.26
CA ILE A 21 -1.02 0.31 -8.32
C ILE A 21 -2.49 0.24 -8.74
N ALA A 22 -2.80 -0.51 -9.79
CA ALA A 22 -4.17 -0.63 -10.28
C ALA A 22 -5.09 -1.27 -9.24
N ASN A 23 -4.61 -2.34 -8.60
CA ASN A 23 -5.39 -3.04 -7.59
C ASN A 23 -5.66 -2.15 -6.37
N LEU A 24 -4.66 -1.37 -5.96
CA LEU A 24 -4.85 -0.47 -4.82
C LEU A 24 -5.81 0.66 -5.15
N LYS A 25 -5.70 1.24 -6.34
CA LYS A 25 -6.62 2.31 -6.75
C LYS A 25 -8.05 1.81 -6.80
N LYS A 26 -8.26 0.63 -7.36
CA LYS A 26 -9.58 0.02 -7.41
C LYS A 26 -10.14 -0.21 -6.02
N PHE A 27 -9.32 -0.76 -5.13
CA PHE A 27 -9.69 -0.99 -3.75
C PHE A 27 -10.03 0.34 -3.04
N GLY A 28 -9.19 1.36 -3.23
CA GLY A 28 -9.38 2.66 -2.60
C GLY A 28 -10.68 3.33 -3.02
N GLU A 29 -11.02 3.24 -4.31
CA GLU A 29 -12.28 3.80 -4.78
C GLU A 29 -13.49 3.03 -4.25
N LYS A 30 -13.39 1.71 -4.24
CA LYS A 30 -14.52 0.85 -3.86
C LYS A 30 -14.74 0.80 -2.35
N GLU A 31 -13.66 0.65 -1.58
CA GLU A 31 -13.76 0.37 -0.15
C GLU A 31 -13.47 1.57 0.73
N LEU A 32 -12.78 2.58 0.22
CA LEU A 32 -12.36 3.74 0.99
C LEU A 32 -12.96 5.05 0.49
N ASN A 33 -13.92 4.97 -0.43
CA ASN A 33 -14.58 6.13 -1.04
C ASN A 33 -13.61 7.12 -1.66
N GLY A 34 -12.46 6.65 -2.12
CA GLY A 34 -11.44 7.49 -2.72
C GLY A 34 -10.70 8.38 -1.73
N ASP A 35 -10.96 8.25 -0.43
CA ASP A 35 -10.37 9.12 0.59
C ASP A 35 -9.01 8.59 1.05
N TYR A 36 -8.09 8.48 0.09
CA TYR A 36 -6.75 7.97 0.36
C TYR A 36 -5.72 8.76 -0.44
N GLN A 37 -4.50 8.75 0.07
CA GLN A 37 -3.34 9.27 -0.63
C GLN A 37 -2.35 8.13 -0.83
N LEU A 38 -1.89 7.95 -2.07
CA LEU A 38 -0.90 6.95 -2.40
C LEU A 38 0.40 7.64 -2.82
N THR A 39 1.48 7.31 -2.13
CA THR A 39 2.83 7.72 -2.52
C THR A 39 3.57 6.50 -3.03
N ILE A 40 4.10 6.59 -4.24
CA ILE A 40 4.85 5.48 -4.85
C ILE A 40 6.33 5.78 -4.66
N VAL A 41 7.06 4.83 -4.08
CA VAL A 41 8.49 4.96 -3.82
C VAL A 41 9.24 3.92 -4.62
N ASP A 42 10.09 4.37 -5.55
CA ASP A 42 10.96 3.46 -6.29
C ASP A 42 12.21 3.22 -5.45
N VAL A 43 12.39 1.97 -5.03
CA VAL A 43 13.51 1.61 -4.14
C VAL A 43 14.86 1.76 -4.83
N LEU A 44 14.88 1.71 -6.17
CA LEU A 44 16.12 1.90 -6.91
C LEU A 44 16.61 3.35 -6.85
N GLU A 45 15.68 4.30 -6.76
CA GLU A 45 15.99 5.71 -6.66
C GLU A 45 16.09 6.18 -5.21
N ASN A 46 15.52 5.40 -4.28
CA ASN A 46 15.44 5.79 -2.88
C ASN A 46 15.88 4.63 -1.98
N PRO A 47 17.12 4.13 -2.14
CA PRO A 47 17.55 2.96 -1.39
C PRO A 47 17.58 3.18 0.11
N GLN A 48 17.86 4.40 0.56
CA GLN A 48 17.90 4.71 1.99
C GLN A 48 16.52 4.65 2.63
N ILE A 49 15.50 5.09 1.90
CA ILE A 49 14.13 5.02 2.39
C ILE A 49 13.68 3.56 2.47
N ALA A 50 14.03 2.77 1.46
CA ALA A 50 13.72 1.34 1.45
C ALA A 50 14.37 0.63 2.61
N GLU A 51 15.64 0.94 2.90
CA GLU A 51 16.36 0.33 4.01
C GLU A 51 15.76 0.74 5.36
N ALA A 52 15.44 2.02 5.52
CA ALA A 52 14.84 2.52 6.75
C ALA A 52 13.49 1.86 7.03
N ASN A 53 12.74 1.52 5.99
CA ASN A 53 11.46 0.86 6.11
C ASN A 53 11.56 -0.66 6.03
N LYS A 54 12.77 -1.19 5.94
CA LYS A 54 13.05 -2.64 5.89
C LYS A 54 12.26 -3.33 4.78
N ILE A 55 12.33 -2.76 3.59
CA ILE A 55 11.66 -3.32 2.42
C ILE A 55 12.53 -4.46 1.88
N LEU A 56 12.06 -5.69 2.02
CA LEU A 56 12.78 -6.89 1.62
C LEU A 56 12.29 -7.46 0.30
N ALA A 57 11.14 -7.03 -0.15
CA ALA A 57 10.54 -7.50 -1.39
C ALA A 57 9.68 -6.40 -1.96
N THR A 58 9.45 -6.42 -3.27
CA THR A 58 8.54 -5.47 -3.93
C THR A 58 7.60 -6.20 -4.86
N PRO A 59 6.37 -5.69 -5.05
CA PRO A 59 5.83 -4.51 -4.38
C PRO A 59 5.54 -4.76 -2.90
N THR A 60 5.69 -3.72 -2.10
CA THR A 60 5.27 -3.77 -0.69
C THR A 60 4.43 -2.53 -0.40
N LEU A 61 3.24 -2.74 0.12
CA LEU A 61 2.35 -1.66 0.54
C LEU A 61 2.48 -1.46 2.04
N ILE A 62 2.60 -0.20 2.47
CA ILE A 62 2.52 0.15 3.87
C ILE A 62 1.35 1.10 4.06
N LYS A 63 0.41 0.72 4.91
CA LYS A 63 -0.61 1.66 5.38
C LYS A 63 -0.05 2.38 6.59
N GLU A 64 0.17 3.68 6.45
CA GLU A 64 0.73 4.50 7.53
C GLU A 64 -0.35 5.06 8.44
N SER A 65 -1.51 5.35 7.89
CA SER A 65 -2.61 5.94 8.65
C SER A 65 -3.93 5.43 8.09
N PRO A 66 -4.95 5.18 8.94
CA PRO A 66 -4.90 5.23 10.39
C PRO A 66 -4.16 4.01 10.98
N LEU A 67 -3.75 4.15 12.22
CA LEU A 67 -3.17 3.01 12.93
C LEU A 67 -4.20 1.92 13.13
N PRO A 68 -3.80 0.67 13.19
CA PRO A 68 -2.41 0.21 13.23
C PRO A 68 -1.77 0.21 11.84
N MET A 69 -0.46 0.37 11.81
CA MET A 69 0.27 0.23 10.56
C MET A 69 0.18 -1.22 10.08
N ARG A 70 0.08 -1.37 8.76
CA ARG A 70 0.03 -2.68 8.14
C ARG A 70 0.93 -2.70 6.92
N ARG A 71 1.51 -3.86 6.67
CA ARG A 71 2.40 -4.09 5.55
C ARG A 71 1.88 -5.28 4.76
N ILE A 72 1.76 -5.13 3.44
CA ILE A 72 1.32 -6.20 2.57
C ILE A 72 2.34 -6.34 1.45
N ILE A 73 2.83 -7.56 1.23
CA ILE A 73 3.78 -7.86 0.15
C ILE A 73 3.03 -8.51 -0.99
N GLY A 74 3.31 -8.06 -2.21
CA GLY A 74 2.74 -8.65 -3.42
C GLY A 74 1.98 -7.62 -4.25
N ASP A 75 1.29 -8.11 -5.28
CA ASP A 75 0.63 -7.24 -6.26
C ASP A 75 -0.76 -6.77 -5.84
N LEU A 76 -1.18 -7.09 -4.62
CA LEU A 76 -2.44 -6.63 -4.02
C LEU A 76 -3.68 -7.21 -4.70
N ALA A 77 -3.55 -8.34 -5.39
CA ALA A 77 -4.69 -8.95 -6.09
C ALA A 77 -5.85 -9.29 -5.15
N ASN A 78 -5.53 -9.64 -3.91
CA ASN A 78 -6.53 -10.07 -2.92
C ASN A 78 -6.62 -9.11 -1.74
N ILE A 79 -6.30 -7.84 -1.95
CA ILE A 79 -6.34 -6.86 -0.88
C ILE A 79 -7.76 -6.70 -0.34
N ASP A 80 -7.90 -6.65 0.97
CA ASP A 80 -9.19 -6.42 1.62
C ASP A 80 -9.00 -5.60 2.91
N LEU A 81 -10.12 -5.23 3.53
CA LEU A 81 -10.10 -4.39 4.72
C LEU A 81 -9.42 -5.06 5.91
N ASP A 82 -9.58 -6.38 6.05
CA ASP A 82 -8.95 -7.11 7.15
C ASP A 82 -7.43 -7.04 7.09
N MET A 83 -6.87 -7.21 5.90
CA MET A 83 -5.42 -7.17 5.72
C MET A 83 -4.84 -5.82 6.13
N LEU A 84 -5.64 -4.77 6.04
CA LEU A 84 -5.22 -3.41 6.39
C LEU A 84 -5.62 -3.03 7.83
N GLY A 85 -6.20 -3.96 8.58
CA GLY A 85 -6.63 -3.66 9.93
C GLY A 85 -7.78 -2.66 9.98
N LEU A 86 -8.60 -2.60 8.93
CA LEU A 86 -9.67 -1.61 8.81
C LEU A 86 -11.06 -2.19 9.02
N ASN A 87 -11.15 -3.49 9.16
CA ASN A 87 -12.42 -4.16 9.31
C ASN A 87 -12.72 -4.34 10.79
N HIS A 88 -13.60 -3.49 11.32
CA HIS A 88 -13.93 -3.50 12.72
C HIS A 88 -15.28 -4.17 12.95
N PHE A 89 -15.27 -5.16 13.79
CA PHE A 89 -16.49 -5.85 14.16
C PHE A 89 -16.82 -5.54 15.61
N TYR A 90 -18.05 -5.14 15.82
CA TYR A 90 -18.55 -4.81 17.14
C TYR A 90 -19.71 -5.73 17.45
N VAL A 91 -19.62 -6.31 18.57
CA VAL A 91 -20.66 -7.20 19.06
C VAL A 91 -21.10 -6.75 20.42
#